data_1c635a66acb475b2cb0eb27fd7981259
#
_entry.id   1c635a66acb475b2cb0eb27fd7981259
#
_cell.length_a   1.000
_cell.length_b   1.000
_cell.length_c   1.000
_cell.angle_alpha   90.00
_cell.angle_beta   90.00
_cell.angle_gamma   90.00
#
_symmetry.space_group_name_H-M   'P 1'
#
loop_
_entity.id
_entity.type
_entity.pdbx_description
1 polymer ?
#
loop_
_entity_poly.entity_id
_entity_poly.type
_entity_poly.pdbx_seq_one_letter_code
_entity_poly.pdbx_strand_id
1 'polypeptide(L)'
;MITVVGGVYAERCIEPNWVEVYGSAGRAAAALSAVAPDVALVTYRSSRLKAGFDNLEAVYGLQVSGPEVAFEVDFQYTHSLATPFITPRPDAIPQQEPLEAEGEVVLRFGMLEGTARITAGKAVYDPQSAFDPRPFGENGSVAKRLVLILNRLEARCLTGEPDP
;
A
#
# COMPACT_ATOMS: atom_id res chain seq x y z
N MET A 1 15.00 -11.39 2.80
CA MET A 1 13.63 -11.13 2.31
C MET A 1 13.16 -9.78 2.83
N ILE A 2 12.60 -8.94 1.97
CA ILE A 2 11.90 -7.69 2.31
C ILE A 2 10.41 -7.95 2.12
N THR A 3 9.59 -7.58 3.10
CA THR A 3 8.13 -7.69 2.99
C THR A 3 7.52 -6.31 2.76
N VAL A 4 6.73 -6.17 1.71
CA VAL A 4 5.94 -4.97 1.43
C VAL A 4 4.48 -5.28 1.72
N VAL A 5 3.81 -4.40 2.47
CA VAL A 5 2.40 -4.59 2.86
C VAL A 5 1.62 -3.33 2.51
N GLY A 6 0.52 -3.48 1.82
CA GLY A 6 -0.34 -2.35 1.46
C GLY A 6 -1.25 -2.64 0.27
N GLY A 7 -1.96 -1.61 -0.18
CA GLY A 7 -2.93 -1.74 -1.25
C GLY A 7 -2.30 -1.92 -2.64
N VAL A 8 -2.93 -2.78 -3.43
CA VAL A 8 -2.69 -2.95 -4.87
C VAL A 8 -3.99 -2.65 -5.60
N TYR A 9 -3.95 -1.69 -6.49
CA TYR A 9 -5.12 -1.09 -7.12
C TYR A 9 -5.01 -1.08 -8.64
N ALA A 10 -6.16 -1.12 -9.31
CA ALA A 10 -6.22 -0.72 -10.71
C ALA A 10 -5.96 0.79 -10.81
N GLU A 11 -5.11 1.18 -11.74
CA GLU A 11 -4.77 2.57 -11.99
C GLU A 11 -4.93 2.87 -13.47
N ARG A 12 -5.68 3.92 -13.79
CA ARG A 12 -5.91 4.38 -15.16
C ARG A 12 -5.58 5.85 -15.27
N CYS A 13 -4.80 6.23 -16.27
CA CYS A 13 -4.56 7.63 -16.62
C CYS A 13 -5.08 7.90 -18.03
N ILE A 14 -5.77 9.04 -18.18
CA ILE A 14 -6.33 9.43 -19.48
C ILE A 14 -5.23 10.05 -20.34
N GLU A 15 -4.37 10.87 -19.73
CA GLU A 15 -3.32 11.59 -20.46
C GLU A 15 -1.98 11.61 -19.67
N PRO A 16 -0.93 10.87 -20.10
CA PRO A 16 -0.91 9.90 -21.22
C PRO A 16 -1.79 8.68 -20.93
N ASN A 17 -2.32 8.06 -21.99
CA ASN A 17 -3.20 6.91 -21.83
C ASN A 17 -2.42 5.67 -21.38
N TRP A 18 -2.68 5.19 -20.15
CA TRP A 18 -2.14 3.94 -19.63
C TRP A 18 -3.11 3.30 -18.61
N VAL A 19 -3.00 1.99 -18.45
CA VAL A 19 -3.71 1.19 -17.45
C VAL A 19 -2.72 0.23 -16.82
N GLU A 20 -2.64 0.23 -15.50
CA GLU A 20 -1.71 -0.58 -14.74
C GLU A 20 -2.36 -1.11 -13.45
N VAL A 21 -1.74 -2.11 -12.84
CA VAL A 21 -2.16 -2.66 -11.54
C VAL A 21 -0.94 -2.65 -10.63
N TYR A 22 -0.84 -1.60 -9.80
CA TYR A 22 0.26 -1.45 -8.84
C TYR A 22 -0.21 -0.99 -7.46
N GLY A 23 -0.87 0.15 -7.36
CA GLY A 23 -0.99 0.85 -6.08
C GLY A 23 0.40 1.16 -5.49
N SER A 24 0.45 1.70 -4.29
CA SER A 24 1.72 2.06 -3.65
C SER A 24 2.56 0.85 -3.27
N ALA A 25 1.92 -0.20 -2.74
CA ALA A 25 2.63 -1.40 -2.31
C ALA A 25 3.18 -2.21 -3.49
N GLY A 26 2.40 -2.41 -4.55
CA GLY A 26 2.86 -3.10 -5.75
C GLY A 26 4.01 -2.36 -6.43
N ARG A 27 3.92 -1.03 -6.53
CA ARG A 27 4.96 -0.17 -7.12
C ARG A 27 6.26 -0.22 -6.31
N ALA A 28 6.16 -0.16 -4.98
CA ALA A 28 7.32 -0.28 -4.10
C ALA A 28 7.95 -1.68 -4.18
N ALA A 29 7.13 -2.75 -4.19
CA ALA A 29 7.63 -4.12 -4.30
C ALA A 29 8.34 -4.35 -5.65
N ALA A 30 7.76 -3.89 -6.76
CA ALA A 30 8.37 -3.94 -8.08
C ALA A 30 9.71 -3.18 -8.13
N ALA A 31 9.77 -1.98 -7.54
CA ALA A 31 11.04 -1.22 -7.48
C ALA A 31 12.11 -1.91 -6.62
N LEU A 32 11.71 -2.50 -5.50
CA LEU A 32 12.63 -3.21 -4.61
C LEU A 32 13.18 -4.49 -5.23
N SER A 33 12.44 -5.18 -6.08
CA SER A 33 12.89 -6.40 -6.76
C SER A 33 14.14 -6.16 -7.61
N ALA A 34 14.37 -4.93 -8.07
CA ALA A 34 15.58 -4.56 -8.82
C ALA A 34 16.86 -4.52 -7.96
N VAL A 35 16.73 -4.40 -6.64
CA VAL A 35 17.85 -4.23 -5.70
C VAL A 35 17.90 -5.27 -4.59
N ALA A 36 16.88 -6.09 -4.46
CA ALA A 36 16.78 -7.16 -3.48
C ALA A 36 16.30 -8.47 -4.13
N PRO A 37 16.95 -9.62 -3.85
CA PRO A 37 16.62 -10.88 -4.51
C PRO A 37 15.27 -11.47 -4.08
N ASP A 38 14.82 -11.16 -2.86
CA ASP A 38 13.62 -11.75 -2.27
C ASP A 38 12.69 -10.65 -1.76
N VAL A 39 11.61 -10.41 -2.48
CA VAL A 39 10.57 -9.45 -2.10
C VAL A 39 9.22 -10.16 -2.03
N ALA A 40 8.57 -10.08 -0.89
CA ALA A 40 7.20 -10.53 -0.67
C ALA A 40 6.25 -9.32 -0.68
N LEU A 41 5.09 -9.49 -1.27
CA LEU A 41 4.00 -8.51 -1.29
C LEU A 41 2.76 -9.10 -0.61
N VAL A 42 2.34 -8.48 0.49
CA VAL A 42 1.13 -8.86 1.23
C VAL A 42 0.05 -7.82 0.98
N THR A 43 -1.05 -8.23 0.40
CA THR A 43 -2.14 -7.33 -0.02
C THR A 43 -3.48 -8.04 -0.04
N TYR A 44 -4.60 -7.30 -0.04
CA TYR A 44 -5.90 -7.86 -0.40
C TYR A 44 -5.93 -8.12 -1.91
N ARG A 45 -6.40 -9.30 -2.32
CA ARG A 45 -6.37 -9.74 -3.71
C ARG A 45 -7.76 -9.84 -4.31
N SER A 46 -8.07 -8.98 -5.27
CA SER A 46 -9.30 -9.14 -6.05
C SER A 46 -9.06 -10.09 -7.23
N SER A 47 -9.98 -11.04 -7.44
CA SER A 47 -9.94 -11.92 -8.61
C SER A 47 -10.03 -11.15 -9.93
N ARG A 48 -10.63 -9.96 -9.93
CA ARG A 48 -10.71 -9.08 -11.10
C ARG A 48 -9.35 -8.48 -11.50
N LEU A 49 -8.42 -8.39 -10.54
CA LEU A 49 -7.06 -7.90 -10.76
C LEU A 49 -6.04 -9.04 -10.93
N LYS A 50 -6.52 -10.29 -11.07
CA LYS A 50 -5.65 -11.46 -11.17
C LYS A 50 -4.52 -11.32 -12.19
N ALA A 51 -4.82 -10.83 -13.39
CA ALA A 51 -3.80 -10.64 -14.43
C ALA A 51 -2.70 -9.64 -14.01
N GLY A 52 -3.05 -8.62 -13.20
CA GLY A 52 -2.08 -7.70 -12.61
C GLY A 52 -1.18 -8.38 -11.58
N PHE A 53 -1.74 -9.20 -10.70
CA PHE A 53 -0.95 -9.99 -9.75
C PHE A 53 -0.04 -11.00 -10.45
N ASP A 54 -0.56 -11.74 -11.44
CA ASP A 54 0.23 -12.67 -12.26
C ASP A 54 1.42 -11.92 -12.94
N ASN A 55 1.20 -10.69 -13.40
CA ASN A 55 2.26 -9.87 -13.99
C ASN A 55 3.31 -9.44 -12.95
N LEU A 56 2.88 -9.04 -11.74
CA LEU A 56 3.81 -8.70 -10.65
C LEU A 56 4.71 -9.89 -10.28
N GLU A 57 4.15 -11.10 -10.23
CA GLU A 57 4.90 -12.32 -9.97
C GLU A 57 5.84 -12.67 -11.12
N ALA A 58 5.33 -12.66 -12.37
CA ALA A 58 6.10 -13.11 -13.54
C ALA A 58 7.23 -12.16 -13.94
N VAL A 59 6.99 -10.84 -13.86
CA VAL A 59 7.96 -9.84 -14.34
C VAL A 59 8.96 -9.46 -13.25
N TYR A 60 8.50 -9.33 -12.03
CA TYR A 60 9.33 -8.85 -10.92
C TYR A 60 9.76 -9.94 -9.94
N GLY A 61 9.30 -11.18 -10.13
CA GLY A 61 9.63 -12.30 -9.24
C GLY A 61 9.06 -12.15 -7.83
N LEU A 62 7.99 -11.38 -7.66
CA LEU A 62 7.39 -11.13 -6.35
C LEU A 62 6.66 -12.36 -5.83
N GLN A 63 6.70 -12.56 -4.51
CA GLN A 63 5.85 -13.53 -3.83
C GLN A 63 4.59 -12.81 -3.34
N VAL A 64 3.51 -12.87 -4.12
CA VAL A 64 2.25 -12.19 -3.78
C VAL A 64 1.35 -13.07 -2.91
N SER A 65 0.88 -12.54 -1.79
CA SER A 65 0.01 -13.26 -0.85
C SER A 65 -1.02 -12.33 -0.20
N GLY A 66 -1.97 -12.93 0.51
CA GLY A 66 -3.01 -12.25 1.27
C GLY A 66 -4.42 -12.75 0.92
N PRO A 67 -5.44 -12.30 1.64
CA PRO A 67 -6.82 -12.77 1.48
C PRO A 67 -7.44 -12.29 0.15
N GLU A 68 -8.39 -13.07 -0.35
CA GLU A 68 -9.20 -12.67 -1.49
C GLU A 68 -10.35 -11.78 -1.06
N VAL A 69 -10.65 -10.77 -1.89
CA VAL A 69 -11.77 -9.85 -1.71
C VAL A 69 -12.66 -9.81 -2.96
N ALA A 70 -13.95 -9.58 -2.75
CA ALA A 70 -14.94 -9.63 -3.82
C ALA A 70 -15.08 -8.30 -4.60
N PHE A 71 -14.29 -7.30 -4.28
CA PHE A 71 -14.32 -5.98 -4.90
C PHE A 71 -12.92 -5.59 -5.39
N GLU A 72 -12.86 -4.53 -6.16
CA GLU A 72 -11.62 -3.87 -6.56
C GLU A 72 -11.70 -2.38 -6.25
N VAL A 73 -10.55 -1.76 -6.07
CA VAL A 73 -10.42 -0.31 -5.98
C VAL A 73 -9.71 0.18 -7.23
N ASP A 74 -10.31 1.15 -7.90
CA ASP A 74 -9.82 1.75 -9.15
C ASP A 74 -9.49 3.23 -8.92
N PHE A 75 -8.32 3.65 -9.38
CA PHE A 75 -7.84 5.02 -9.35
C PHE A 75 -7.81 5.56 -10.78
N GLN A 76 -8.65 6.53 -11.07
CA GLN A 76 -8.70 7.16 -12.39
C GLN A 76 -8.14 8.58 -12.33
N TYR A 77 -7.07 8.82 -13.10
CA TYR A 77 -6.40 10.10 -13.23
C TYR A 77 -6.74 10.74 -14.57
N THR A 78 -7.03 12.04 -14.60
CA THR A 78 -7.11 12.80 -15.85
C THR A 78 -5.73 13.00 -16.48
N HIS A 79 -4.73 13.25 -15.63
CA HIS A 79 -3.30 13.29 -15.99
C HIS A 79 -2.45 12.86 -14.78
N SER A 80 -1.21 12.53 -15.01
CA SER A 80 -0.30 11.90 -14.01
C SER A 80 -0.12 12.66 -12.70
N LEU A 81 -0.42 13.96 -12.65
CA LEU A 81 -0.35 14.80 -11.45
C LEU A 81 -1.73 15.18 -10.89
N ALA A 82 -2.81 14.64 -11.46
CA ALA A 82 -4.16 14.93 -11.00
C ALA A 82 -4.47 14.14 -9.70
N THR A 83 -5.36 14.70 -8.89
CA THR A 83 -6.01 13.91 -7.83
C THR A 83 -6.93 12.88 -8.50
N PRO A 84 -6.83 11.60 -8.14
CA PRO A 84 -7.62 10.55 -8.76
C PRO A 84 -9.09 10.59 -8.34
N PHE A 85 -9.96 10.15 -9.24
CA PHE A 85 -11.27 9.62 -8.87
C PHE A 85 -11.09 8.19 -8.38
N ILE A 86 -11.64 7.87 -7.20
CA ILE A 86 -11.53 6.54 -6.59
C ILE A 86 -12.89 5.85 -6.66
N THR A 87 -12.90 4.64 -7.16
CA THR A 87 -14.11 3.81 -7.28
C THR A 87 -13.87 2.43 -6.63
N PRO A 88 -14.74 1.97 -5.70
CA PRO A 88 -15.83 2.72 -5.08
C PRO A 88 -15.36 3.99 -4.35
N ARG A 89 -16.26 4.88 -4.01
CA ARG A 89 -15.90 6.03 -3.17
C ARG A 89 -15.26 5.52 -1.86
N PRO A 90 -14.25 6.21 -1.30
CA PRO A 90 -13.53 5.74 -0.11
C PRO A 90 -14.44 5.37 1.08
N ASP A 91 -15.52 6.13 1.27
CA ASP A 91 -16.51 5.89 2.33
C ASP A 91 -17.43 4.67 2.07
N ALA A 92 -17.42 4.13 0.85
CA ALA A 92 -18.18 2.95 0.43
C ALA A 92 -17.32 1.69 0.27
N ILE A 93 -16.01 1.78 0.48
CA ILE A 93 -15.11 0.62 0.42
C ILE A 93 -15.32 -0.26 1.66
N PRO A 94 -15.66 -1.56 1.49
CA PRO A 94 -15.82 -2.48 2.61
C PRO A 94 -14.51 -2.66 3.36
N GLN A 95 -14.50 -2.38 4.65
CA GLN A 95 -13.32 -2.58 5.50
C GLN A 95 -13.10 -4.07 5.76
N GLN A 96 -11.85 -4.48 5.62
CA GLN A 96 -11.41 -5.85 5.78
C GLN A 96 -10.68 -6.04 7.13
N GLU A 97 -10.59 -7.29 7.57
CA GLU A 97 -9.73 -7.66 8.71
C GLU A 97 -8.27 -7.28 8.41
N PRO A 98 -7.51 -6.84 9.40
CA PRO A 98 -6.13 -6.43 9.20
C PRO A 98 -5.27 -7.53 8.54
N LEU A 99 -4.43 -7.15 7.58
CA LEU A 99 -3.37 -8.01 7.11
C LEU A 99 -2.34 -8.23 8.22
N GLU A 100 -1.81 -9.44 8.32
CA GLU A 100 -0.74 -9.75 9.27
C GLU A 100 0.57 -9.95 8.52
N ALA A 101 1.65 -9.32 8.98
CA ALA A 101 2.96 -9.54 8.40
C ALA A 101 4.08 -9.45 9.42
N GLU A 102 5.05 -10.38 9.29
CA GLU A 102 6.22 -10.45 10.13
C GLU A 102 7.49 -10.48 9.28
N GLY A 103 8.57 -9.90 9.78
CA GLY A 103 9.85 -9.96 9.08
C GLY A 103 10.93 -9.07 9.67
N GLU A 104 12.17 -9.28 9.20
CA GLU A 104 13.30 -8.43 9.61
C GLU A 104 13.17 -7.02 9.02
N VAL A 105 12.70 -6.89 7.77
CA VAL A 105 12.47 -5.61 7.09
C VAL A 105 11.08 -5.60 6.49
N VAL A 106 10.25 -4.66 6.92
CA VAL A 106 8.87 -4.50 6.43
C VAL A 106 8.62 -3.05 5.99
N LEU A 107 8.11 -2.88 4.77
CA LEU A 107 7.50 -1.64 4.31
C LEU A 107 5.98 -1.75 4.45
N ARG A 108 5.37 -0.85 5.19
CA ARG A 108 3.92 -0.77 5.34
C ARG A 108 3.41 0.52 4.74
N PHE A 109 2.45 0.39 3.83
CA PHE A 109 1.67 1.51 3.30
C PHE A 109 0.27 1.54 3.89
N GLY A 110 -0.30 2.73 4.01
CA GLY A 110 -1.73 2.89 4.22
C GLY A 110 -2.53 2.33 3.05
N MET A 111 -3.76 1.90 3.31
CA MET A 111 -4.65 1.35 2.30
C MET A 111 -6.10 1.74 2.61
N LEU A 112 -6.96 1.73 1.59
CA LEU A 112 -8.34 2.21 1.70
C LEU A 112 -9.28 1.15 2.27
N GLU A 113 -9.00 -0.13 1.98
CA GLU A 113 -9.87 -1.26 2.31
C GLU A 113 -9.57 -1.91 3.65
N GLY A 114 -8.56 -1.42 4.38
CA GLY A 114 -8.20 -2.00 5.67
C GLY A 114 -6.88 -1.46 6.21
N THR A 115 -6.21 -2.28 7.00
CA THR A 115 -4.92 -1.95 7.62
C THR A 115 -4.03 -3.19 7.70
N ALA A 116 -2.82 -3.02 8.23
CA ALA A 116 -1.92 -4.14 8.47
C ALA A 116 -1.35 -4.10 9.89
N ARG A 117 -1.29 -5.23 10.58
CA ARG A 117 -0.56 -5.40 11.84
C ARG A 117 0.81 -5.99 11.54
N ILE A 118 1.86 -5.32 12.00
CA ILE A 118 3.24 -5.61 11.65
C ILE A 118 4.05 -5.98 12.88
N THR A 119 4.84 -7.05 12.77
CA THR A 119 5.92 -7.37 13.74
C THR A 119 7.24 -7.37 12.98
N ALA A 120 8.13 -6.39 13.24
CA ALA A 120 9.33 -6.23 12.44
C ALA A 120 10.61 -5.94 13.25
N GLY A 121 11.78 -6.34 12.72
CA GLY A 121 13.08 -5.81 13.15
C GLY A 121 13.21 -4.34 12.75
N LYS A 122 12.92 -4.02 11.49
CA LYS A 122 12.90 -2.67 10.94
C LYS A 122 11.62 -2.47 10.15
N ALA A 123 10.91 -1.39 10.42
CA ALA A 123 9.74 -1.00 9.63
C ALA A 123 9.93 0.38 9.02
N VAL A 124 9.46 0.53 7.78
CA VAL A 124 9.18 1.81 7.16
C VAL A 124 7.67 1.91 7.02
N TYR A 125 7.10 3.00 7.47
CA TYR A 125 5.66 3.22 7.42
C TYR A 125 5.32 4.54 6.75
N ASP A 126 4.50 4.45 5.73
CA ASP A 126 3.87 5.56 5.02
C ASP A 126 2.35 5.42 5.17
N PRO A 127 1.68 6.28 5.98
CA PRO A 127 0.24 6.17 6.24
C PRO A 127 -0.62 6.49 5.01
N GLN A 128 -0.13 7.26 4.05
CA GLN A 128 -0.81 7.64 2.81
C GLN A 128 -2.22 8.21 3.02
N SER A 129 -2.42 8.97 4.07
CA SER A 129 -3.69 9.58 4.43
C SER A 129 -3.50 11.01 4.90
N ALA A 130 -3.79 11.98 4.03
CA ALA A 130 -3.65 13.40 4.36
C ALA A 130 -4.67 13.89 5.40
N PHE A 131 -5.78 13.16 5.62
CA PHE A 131 -6.89 13.61 6.47
C PHE A 131 -6.97 12.84 7.79
N ASP A 132 -6.58 11.56 7.81
CA ASP A 132 -6.68 10.70 8.98
C ASP A 132 -5.51 9.69 9.02
N PRO A 133 -4.25 10.17 9.08
CA PRO A 133 -3.11 9.29 9.22
C PRO A 133 -3.15 8.63 10.61
N ARG A 134 -3.01 7.30 10.65
CA ARG A 134 -3.01 6.55 11.90
C ARG A 134 -1.59 6.30 12.40
N PRO A 135 -1.32 6.43 13.71
CA PRO A 135 -0.02 6.05 14.26
C PRO A 135 0.32 4.59 13.98
N PHE A 136 1.59 4.30 13.72
CA PHE A 136 2.05 2.94 13.39
C PHE A 136 1.59 1.87 14.39
N GLY A 137 1.71 2.18 15.68
CA GLY A 137 1.42 1.25 16.77
C GLY A 137 -0.06 1.17 17.18
N GLU A 138 -0.95 1.99 16.64
CA GLU A 138 -2.34 2.10 17.08
C GLU A 138 -3.09 0.75 17.00
N ASN A 139 -2.79 -0.06 15.99
CA ASN A 139 -3.40 -1.37 15.78
C ASN A 139 -2.59 -2.55 16.35
N GLY A 140 -1.61 -2.28 17.22
CA GLY A 140 -0.73 -3.29 17.81
C GLY A 140 0.49 -3.64 16.96
N SER A 141 0.81 -2.85 15.91
CA SER A 141 2.05 -3.01 15.16
C SER A 141 3.27 -2.66 16.04
N VAL A 142 4.34 -3.45 15.91
CA VAL A 142 5.60 -3.25 16.65
C VAL A 142 6.81 -3.37 15.73
N ALA A 143 7.83 -2.56 15.97
CA ALA A 143 9.12 -2.65 15.28
C ALA A 143 10.26 -2.24 16.24
N LYS A 144 11.44 -2.89 16.13
CA LYS A 144 12.62 -2.48 16.89
C LYS A 144 13.18 -1.15 16.40
N ARG A 145 13.07 -0.89 15.11
CA ARG A 145 13.40 0.39 14.47
C ARG A 145 12.26 0.78 13.55
N LEU A 146 11.77 2.00 13.69
CA LEU A 146 10.69 2.56 12.87
C LEU A 146 11.19 3.80 12.13
N VAL A 147 10.92 3.86 10.84
CA VAL A 147 11.04 5.05 10.00
C VAL A 147 9.65 5.43 9.54
N LEU A 148 9.27 6.68 9.75
CA LEU A 148 8.02 7.25 9.24
C LEU A 148 8.32 8.09 8.00
N ILE A 149 7.56 7.85 6.94
CA ILE A 149 7.56 8.68 5.74
C ILE A 149 6.24 9.45 5.75
N LEU A 150 6.33 10.75 5.94
CA LEU A 150 5.16 11.60 6.12
C LEU A 150 5.24 12.81 5.19
N ASN A 151 4.13 13.15 4.57
CA ASN A 151 3.98 14.47 4.01
C ASN A 151 3.66 15.49 5.12
N ARG A 152 3.67 16.79 4.80
CA ARG A 152 3.48 17.86 5.79
C ARG A 152 2.12 17.80 6.50
N LEU A 153 1.06 17.40 5.79
CA LEU A 153 -0.28 17.29 6.39
C LEU A 153 -0.38 16.11 7.35
N GLU A 154 0.17 14.96 6.96
CA GLU A 154 0.26 13.79 7.83
C GLU A 154 1.08 14.07 9.09
N ALA A 155 2.22 14.74 8.94
CA ALA A 155 3.05 15.11 10.08
C ALA A 155 2.28 16.04 11.05
N ARG A 156 1.57 17.04 10.54
CA ARG A 156 0.70 17.91 11.36
C ARG A 156 -0.40 17.14 12.09
N CYS A 157 -1.09 16.22 11.37
CA CYS A 157 -2.15 15.43 11.98
C CYS A 157 -1.62 14.52 13.10
N LEU A 158 -0.46 13.90 12.90
CA LEU A 158 0.12 12.96 13.86
C LEU A 158 0.78 13.62 15.06
N THR A 159 1.35 14.82 14.90
CA THR A 159 2.08 15.52 15.97
C THR A 159 1.23 16.59 16.66
N GLY A 160 0.22 17.12 16.00
CA GLY A 160 -0.52 18.32 16.43
C GLY A 160 0.25 19.62 16.23
N GLU A 161 1.48 19.56 15.68
CA GLU A 161 2.30 20.75 15.45
C GLU A 161 1.90 21.46 14.14
N PRO A 162 1.73 22.78 14.15
CA PRO A 162 1.31 23.53 12.98
C PRO A 162 2.36 23.58 11.86
N ASP A 163 3.62 23.42 12.23
CA ASP A 163 4.77 23.45 11.32
C ASP A 163 5.83 22.43 11.78
N PRO A 164 5.60 21.14 11.48
CA PRO A 164 6.48 20.03 11.89
C PRO A 164 7.76 19.97 11.05
#